data_6db98f9e02fddb2cd32f3150703323ad
#
_entry.id   6db98f9e02fddb2cd32f3150703323ad
#
_cell.length_a   1.000
_cell.length_b   1.000
_cell.length_c   1.000
_cell.angle_alpha   90.00
_cell.angle_beta   90.00
_cell.angle_gamma   90.00
#
_symmetry.space_group_name_H-M   'P 1'
#
loop_
_entity.id
_entity.type
_entity.pdbx_description
1 polymer ?
#
loop_
_entity_poly.entity_id
_entity_poly.type
_entity_poly.pdbx_seq_one_letter_code
_entity_poly.pdbx_strand_id
1 'polypeptide(L)'
;MRLRKQKKVVAVTLATAIAVSTISASASAVSYDLADGDVTIGQDTDRGAFSYQGEDKEDKRTYVNEDKEDDGKIIIKGDKDTPTENTVTVQEDVKKTDNADGSEGRDVDIVIDGVNADTSKTGESTVTVGEGANVDLTVKDSTLTTGGNGIDIGKNLDDTDENKDTKVDLTLKDTTINQTNKNSAGLDVRQGSDVDLTLKGDNVIDGSQATGDKNVSDNTNVEGIRVGGEVASDFSGAEKDAHLTIKGDKEETSDTTEETTGGSLTIKGTTTGMVIAGDSDEEDSSVTITDGADVTIQDTHVSGSTQSGRGVTQHGDLTLDGGSSLTIDGSHVGEDGKTHENGGIGIASWNDIIVKAKS
;
A
#
# COMPACT_ATOMS: atom_id res chain seq x y z
N MET A 1 89.89 33.70 -20.79
CA MET A 1 88.92 32.97 -21.68
C MET A 1 88.10 32.00 -20.80
N ARG A 2 86.86 32.34 -20.42
CA ARG A 2 85.98 31.56 -19.53
C ARG A 2 84.86 30.96 -20.35
N LEU A 3 84.87 29.65 -20.51
CA LEU A 3 83.76 28.92 -21.11
C LEU A 3 82.58 28.85 -20.12
N ARG A 4 81.46 29.45 -20.50
CA ARG A 4 80.18 29.25 -19.82
C ARG A 4 79.55 27.95 -20.29
N LYS A 5 79.41 26.97 -19.38
CA LYS A 5 78.61 25.79 -19.58
C LYS A 5 77.15 26.19 -19.49
N GLN A 6 76.43 26.13 -20.58
CA GLN A 6 74.96 26.20 -20.54
C GLN A 6 74.37 24.86 -20.09
N LYS A 7 73.60 24.86 -18.99
CA LYS A 7 72.85 23.77 -18.54
C LYS A 7 71.52 23.77 -19.36
N LYS A 8 71.31 22.78 -20.19
CA LYS A 8 69.97 22.51 -20.78
C LYS A 8 69.08 21.97 -19.72
N VAL A 9 68.03 22.72 -19.37
CA VAL A 9 66.89 22.25 -18.56
C VAL A 9 65.99 21.55 -19.50
N VAL A 10 65.90 20.23 -19.36
CA VAL A 10 64.87 19.44 -20.05
C VAL A 10 63.66 19.51 -19.17
N ALA A 11 62.66 20.26 -19.59
CA ALA A 11 61.32 20.24 -19.00
C ALA A 11 60.65 18.95 -19.42
N VAL A 12 60.54 17.99 -18.52
CA VAL A 12 59.70 16.83 -18.70
C VAL A 12 58.26 17.24 -18.32
N THR A 13 57.46 17.52 -19.32
CA THR A 13 56.01 17.72 -19.12
C THR A 13 55.41 16.35 -18.90
N LEU A 14 55.16 16.02 -17.64
CA LEU A 14 54.39 14.85 -17.26
C LEU A 14 52.91 15.18 -17.55
N ALA A 15 52.40 14.80 -18.72
CA ALA A 15 50.99 14.80 -19.00
C ALA A 15 50.35 13.66 -18.21
N THR A 16 49.87 13.97 -17.01
CA THR A 16 48.99 13.05 -16.27
C THR A 16 47.65 13.05 -17.00
N ALA A 17 47.46 12.11 -17.87
CA ALA A 17 46.14 11.77 -18.35
C ALA A 17 45.35 11.24 -17.13
N ILE A 18 44.58 12.11 -16.49
CA ILE A 18 43.52 11.67 -15.60
C ILE A 18 42.49 11.03 -16.54
N ALA A 19 42.58 9.71 -16.66
CA ALA A 19 41.46 8.93 -17.15
C ALA A 19 40.35 9.13 -16.09
N VAL A 20 39.48 10.08 -16.34
CA VAL A 20 38.15 10.09 -15.72
C VAL A 20 37.49 8.86 -16.28
N SER A 21 37.66 7.72 -15.61
CA SER A 21 36.76 6.61 -15.74
C SER A 21 35.41 7.18 -15.28
N THR A 22 34.59 7.57 -16.23
CA THR A 22 33.15 7.62 -16.00
C THR A 22 32.79 6.19 -15.62
N ILE A 23 32.80 5.91 -14.33
CA ILE A 23 32.04 4.81 -13.79
C ILE A 23 30.61 5.22 -14.14
N SER A 24 30.11 4.73 -15.27
CA SER A 24 28.70 4.61 -15.46
C SER A 24 28.27 3.61 -14.37
N ALA A 25 27.99 4.15 -13.17
CA ALA A 25 27.20 3.43 -12.24
C ALA A 25 25.91 3.13 -13.01
N SER A 26 25.74 1.89 -13.45
CA SER A 26 24.41 1.38 -13.74
C SER A 26 23.65 1.68 -12.46
N ALA A 27 22.67 2.57 -12.51
CA ALA A 27 21.85 2.84 -11.38
C ALA A 27 21.19 1.49 -11.06
N SER A 28 21.66 0.85 -10.01
CA SER A 28 21.05 -0.33 -9.45
C SER A 28 19.94 0.14 -8.55
N ALA A 29 18.81 -0.54 -8.57
CA ALA A 29 17.72 -0.34 -7.63
C ALA A 29 18.29 -0.21 -6.20
N VAL A 30 17.84 0.79 -5.46
CA VAL A 30 18.24 0.94 -4.06
C VAL A 30 17.56 -0.15 -3.26
N SER A 31 18.33 -0.92 -2.48
CA SER A 31 17.79 -2.03 -1.70
C SER A 31 18.09 -1.85 -0.22
N TYR A 32 17.06 -2.04 0.59
CA TYR A 32 17.09 -2.02 2.06
C TYR A 32 16.65 -3.36 2.62
N ASP A 33 17.23 -3.75 3.76
CA ASP A 33 16.71 -4.84 4.58
C ASP A 33 15.88 -4.25 5.71
N LEU A 34 14.58 -4.55 5.76
CA LEU A 34 13.69 -3.99 6.78
C LEU A 34 14.10 -4.41 8.20
N ALA A 35 14.84 -5.51 8.36
CA ALA A 35 15.37 -5.92 9.66
C ALA A 35 16.39 -4.93 10.25
N ASP A 36 17.05 -4.13 9.41
CA ASP A 36 18.05 -3.16 9.83
C ASP A 36 17.48 -1.82 10.34
N GLY A 37 16.16 -1.61 10.26
CA GLY A 37 15.48 -0.39 10.75
C GLY A 37 14.33 0.04 9.85
N ASP A 38 13.58 1.05 10.32
CA ASP A 38 12.51 1.67 9.54
C ASP A 38 13.02 2.24 8.22
N VAL A 39 12.22 2.12 7.17
CA VAL A 39 12.51 2.71 5.87
C VAL A 39 11.59 3.90 5.63
N THR A 40 12.19 5.05 5.37
CA THR A 40 11.44 6.26 5.01
C THR A 40 11.80 6.73 3.61
N ILE A 41 10.78 7.02 2.82
CA ILE A 41 10.90 7.56 1.47
C ILE A 41 10.34 8.98 1.51
N GLY A 42 11.13 9.96 1.08
CA GLY A 42 10.79 11.38 1.15
C GLY A 42 11.02 12.11 -0.16
N GLN A 43 10.60 13.37 -0.21
CA GLN A 43 10.76 14.27 -1.34
C GLN A 43 11.70 15.41 -0.99
N ASP A 44 12.67 15.69 -1.88
CA ASP A 44 13.50 16.87 -1.82
C ASP A 44 13.15 17.74 -3.03
N THR A 45 12.74 18.98 -2.78
CA THR A 45 12.27 19.89 -3.85
C THR A 45 13.31 20.18 -4.91
N ASP A 46 14.59 20.05 -4.55
CA ASP A 46 15.71 20.36 -5.45
C ASP A 46 16.31 19.13 -6.14
N ARG A 47 16.07 17.94 -5.58
CA ARG A 47 16.76 16.70 -5.98
C ARG A 47 15.83 15.51 -6.28
N GLY A 48 14.50 15.67 -6.12
CA GLY A 48 13.54 14.60 -6.34
C GLY A 48 13.37 13.66 -5.14
N ALA A 49 12.84 12.46 -5.38
CA ALA A 49 12.58 11.49 -4.32
C ALA A 49 13.89 10.91 -3.75
N PHE A 50 13.87 10.63 -2.47
CA PHE A 50 14.98 9.99 -1.78
C PHE A 50 14.49 8.92 -0.81
N SER A 51 15.37 8.01 -0.41
CA SER A 51 15.08 7.01 0.63
C SER A 51 16.23 6.92 1.62
N TYR A 52 15.90 6.54 2.86
CA TYR A 52 16.86 6.26 3.91
C TYR A 52 16.34 5.19 4.84
N GLN A 53 17.25 4.60 5.63
CA GLN A 53 16.92 3.57 6.62
C GLN A 53 17.52 3.91 7.99
N GLY A 54 16.76 3.65 9.07
CA GLY A 54 17.15 3.88 10.45
C GLY A 54 17.06 5.35 10.92
N GLU A 55 17.61 5.66 12.11
CA GLU A 55 17.44 6.96 12.76
C GLU A 55 18.36 8.06 12.22
N ASP A 56 19.47 7.73 11.59
CA ASP A 56 20.48 8.69 11.08
C ASP A 56 20.07 9.27 9.72
N LYS A 57 19.11 10.18 9.76
CA LYS A 57 18.36 10.68 8.60
C LYS A 57 19.17 11.52 7.59
N GLU A 58 20.28 12.16 8.00
CA GLU A 58 20.99 13.13 7.15
C GLU A 58 22.14 12.52 6.34
N ASP A 59 22.83 11.50 6.87
CA ASP A 59 24.03 10.96 6.23
C ASP A 59 23.80 9.77 5.29
N LYS A 60 22.58 9.19 5.27
CA LYS A 60 22.27 7.96 4.53
C LYS A 60 21.18 8.11 3.46
N ARG A 61 20.88 9.34 3.06
CA ARG A 61 19.91 9.58 1.98
C ARG A 61 20.44 9.07 0.65
N THR A 62 19.68 8.21 0.01
CA THR A 62 19.95 7.77 -1.37
C THR A 62 18.90 8.38 -2.26
N TYR A 63 19.31 9.20 -3.22
CA TYR A 63 18.40 9.82 -4.18
C TYR A 63 18.05 8.82 -5.29
N VAL A 64 16.79 8.80 -5.64
CA VAL A 64 16.28 8.04 -6.77
C VAL A 64 16.71 8.77 -8.03
N ASN A 65 17.46 8.12 -8.91
CA ASN A 65 17.99 8.77 -10.11
C ASN A 65 17.00 8.62 -11.26
N GLU A 66 16.30 9.69 -11.59
CA GLU A 66 15.22 9.74 -12.58
C GLU A 66 15.71 9.66 -14.05
N ASP A 67 17.01 9.83 -14.30
CA ASP A 67 17.57 10.00 -15.66
C ASP A 67 17.91 8.69 -16.39
N LYS A 68 17.60 7.51 -15.86
CA LYS A 68 18.01 6.23 -16.46
C LYS A 68 16.88 5.22 -16.60
N GLU A 69 16.86 4.53 -17.73
CA GLU A 69 15.79 3.60 -18.16
C GLU A 69 15.45 2.43 -17.20
N ASP A 70 16.26 2.15 -16.17
CA ASP A 70 16.04 1.04 -15.21
C ASP A 70 15.84 1.51 -13.76
N ASP A 71 15.67 2.79 -13.48
CA ASP A 71 16.08 3.38 -12.24
C ASP A 71 14.97 4.21 -11.61
N GLY A 72 14.85 4.22 -10.38
CA GLY A 72 13.82 4.83 -9.57
C GLY A 72 13.21 3.82 -8.63
N LYS A 73 13.61 2.55 -8.74
CA LYS A 73 13.03 1.47 -7.96
C LYS A 73 13.69 1.35 -6.59
N ILE A 74 12.87 1.48 -5.54
CA ILE A 74 13.27 1.25 -4.16
C ILE A 74 12.80 -0.13 -3.75
N ILE A 75 13.73 -1.03 -3.41
CA ILE A 75 13.41 -2.39 -3.03
C ILE A 75 13.64 -2.56 -1.54
N ILE A 76 12.58 -2.90 -0.80
CA ILE A 76 12.61 -3.20 0.61
C ILE A 76 12.46 -4.70 0.76
N LYS A 77 13.47 -5.36 1.27
CA LYS A 77 13.50 -6.81 1.49
C LYS A 77 13.38 -7.13 2.96
N GLY A 78 13.04 -8.35 3.25
CA GLY A 78 13.06 -8.89 4.59
C GLY A 78 13.25 -10.39 4.57
N ASP A 79 13.28 -10.98 5.75
CA ASP A 79 13.25 -12.42 5.93
C ASP A 79 11.83 -12.80 6.36
N LYS A 80 11.11 -13.52 5.49
CA LYS A 80 9.74 -13.96 5.78
C LYS A 80 9.61 -14.86 7.01
N ASP A 81 10.71 -15.47 7.45
CA ASP A 81 10.74 -16.36 8.61
C ASP A 81 11.09 -15.61 9.92
N THR A 82 11.60 -14.37 9.82
CA THR A 82 12.01 -13.57 10.98
C THR A 82 11.22 -12.24 11.02
N PRO A 83 10.29 -12.07 11.97
CA PRO A 83 9.52 -10.85 12.07
C PRO A 83 10.37 -9.66 12.54
N THR A 84 10.09 -8.47 11.99
CA THR A 84 10.65 -7.20 12.42
C THR A 84 9.55 -6.23 12.83
N GLU A 85 9.81 -5.39 13.86
CA GLU A 85 8.88 -4.34 14.30
C GLU A 85 8.99 -3.05 13.45
N ASN A 86 9.90 -3.03 12.48
CA ASN A 86 10.16 -1.88 11.63
C ASN A 86 9.07 -1.65 10.58
N THR A 87 8.91 -0.40 10.17
CA THR A 87 7.86 0.11 9.30
C THR A 87 8.40 0.67 7.98
N VAL A 88 7.50 0.80 7.01
CA VAL A 88 7.77 1.51 5.75
C VAL A 88 6.90 2.74 5.70
N THR A 89 7.50 3.92 5.56
CA THR A 89 6.78 5.18 5.47
C THR A 89 7.17 5.93 4.20
N VAL A 90 6.19 6.20 3.35
CA VAL A 90 6.27 7.19 2.28
C VAL A 90 5.76 8.50 2.85
N GLN A 91 6.60 9.52 2.86
CA GLN A 91 6.24 10.85 3.38
C GLN A 91 5.24 11.54 2.45
N GLU A 92 4.70 12.65 2.94
CA GLU A 92 3.81 13.49 2.16
C GLU A 92 4.50 14.06 0.92
N ASP A 93 3.69 14.36 -0.11
CA ASP A 93 4.12 14.99 -1.35
C ASP A 93 5.21 14.24 -2.13
N VAL A 94 5.52 12.98 -1.75
CA VAL A 94 6.43 12.13 -2.55
C VAL A 94 5.77 11.85 -3.88
N LYS A 95 6.31 12.46 -4.91
CA LYS A 95 5.82 12.32 -6.27
C LYS A 95 6.96 12.44 -7.25
N LYS A 96 6.67 12.02 -8.42
CA LYS A 96 7.42 12.22 -9.62
C LYS A 96 7.74 13.70 -9.81
N THR A 97 9.00 14.03 -9.99
CA THR A 97 9.38 15.35 -10.50
C THR A 97 9.22 15.37 -12.01
N ASP A 98 8.54 16.40 -12.52
CA ASP A 98 8.48 16.62 -13.96
C ASP A 98 9.90 16.79 -14.52
N ASN A 99 10.17 16.15 -15.64
CA ASN A 99 11.44 16.31 -16.33
C ASN A 99 11.67 17.79 -16.72
N ALA A 100 12.92 18.20 -16.79
CA ALA A 100 13.29 19.58 -17.16
C ALA A 100 12.75 20.02 -18.53
N ASP A 101 12.29 19.11 -19.40
CA ASP A 101 11.65 19.35 -20.68
C ASP A 101 10.13 19.52 -20.60
N GLY A 102 9.54 19.43 -19.39
CA GLY A 102 8.10 19.53 -19.13
C GLY A 102 7.31 18.26 -19.44
N SER A 103 7.98 17.14 -19.71
CA SER A 103 7.33 15.82 -19.74
C SER A 103 7.11 15.34 -18.30
N GLU A 104 6.02 14.58 -18.09
CA GLU A 104 5.76 13.97 -16.78
C GLU A 104 6.91 13.03 -16.41
N GLY A 105 7.49 13.21 -15.24
CA GLY A 105 8.49 12.33 -14.66
C GLY A 105 7.94 10.91 -14.46
N ARG A 106 8.72 9.93 -14.01
CA ARG A 106 8.27 8.56 -13.67
C ARG A 106 7.77 8.49 -12.24
N ASP A 107 6.80 7.64 -11.98
CA ASP A 107 6.31 7.39 -10.62
C ASP A 107 7.42 6.79 -9.75
N VAL A 108 7.38 7.05 -8.45
CA VAL A 108 8.33 6.47 -7.52
C VAL A 108 7.92 5.01 -7.29
N ASP A 109 8.71 4.07 -7.82
CA ASP A 109 8.42 2.63 -7.79
C ASP A 109 9.01 2.01 -6.49
N ILE A 110 8.15 1.52 -5.62
CA ILE A 110 8.48 0.95 -4.32
C ILE A 110 8.06 -0.52 -4.31
N VAL A 111 9.00 -1.41 -3.98
CA VAL A 111 8.74 -2.85 -3.88
C VAL A 111 9.09 -3.36 -2.48
N ILE A 112 8.10 -3.87 -1.78
CA ILE A 112 8.26 -4.60 -0.52
C ILE A 112 8.20 -6.09 -0.85
N ASP A 113 9.30 -6.81 -0.65
CA ASP A 113 9.50 -8.17 -1.14
C ASP A 113 9.95 -9.13 -0.05
N GLY A 114 9.15 -10.14 0.25
CA GLY A 114 9.48 -11.19 1.20
C GLY A 114 9.61 -10.69 2.66
N VAL A 115 8.87 -9.64 3.01
CA VAL A 115 8.94 -9.01 4.34
C VAL A 115 7.99 -9.72 5.30
N ASN A 116 8.45 -9.90 6.56
CA ASN A 116 7.62 -10.25 7.70
C ASN A 116 7.67 -9.09 8.70
N ALA A 117 6.74 -8.13 8.59
CA ALA A 117 6.63 -7.01 9.52
C ALA A 117 5.61 -7.32 10.62
N ASP A 118 5.94 -7.05 11.88
CA ASP A 118 5.07 -7.24 13.04
C ASP A 118 5.07 -6.01 13.95
N THR A 119 4.13 -5.10 13.70
CA THR A 119 3.92 -3.89 14.51
C THR A 119 2.82 -4.07 15.56
N SER A 120 2.43 -5.31 15.86
CA SER A 120 1.35 -5.61 16.81
C SER A 120 1.56 -5.01 18.20
N LYS A 121 2.81 -4.81 18.61
CA LYS A 121 3.16 -4.25 19.93
C LYS A 121 3.28 -2.73 19.92
N THR A 122 3.67 -2.13 18.79
CA THR A 122 3.82 -0.67 18.68
C THR A 122 2.49 0.03 18.44
N GLY A 123 1.53 -0.66 17.83
CA GLY A 123 0.24 -0.08 17.45
C GLY A 123 0.34 0.77 16.18
N GLU A 124 1.44 0.69 15.46
CA GLU A 124 1.68 1.43 14.22
C GLU A 124 1.18 0.66 13.00
N SER A 125 0.92 1.39 11.92
CA SER A 125 0.69 0.79 10.60
C SER A 125 2.00 0.23 10.06
N THR A 126 1.96 -0.94 9.37
CA THR A 126 3.18 -1.54 8.82
C THR A 126 3.69 -0.80 7.59
N VAL A 127 2.77 -0.32 6.76
CA VAL A 127 3.07 0.52 5.59
C VAL A 127 2.21 1.77 5.64
N THR A 128 2.82 2.92 5.52
CA THR A 128 2.13 4.21 5.50
C THR A 128 2.51 5.00 4.25
N VAL A 129 1.51 5.55 3.55
CA VAL A 129 1.67 6.48 2.45
C VAL A 129 1.03 7.80 2.85
N GLY A 130 1.82 8.87 2.91
CA GLY A 130 1.39 10.21 3.29
C GLY A 130 0.54 10.88 2.22
N GLU A 131 -0.20 11.91 2.63
CA GLU A 131 -1.01 12.74 1.73
C GLU A 131 -0.18 13.37 0.60
N GLY A 132 -0.78 13.57 -0.56
CA GLY A 132 -0.13 14.19 -1.70
C GLY A 132 0.91 13.32 -2.39
N ALA A 133 1.15 12.10 -1.92
CA ALA A 133 2.04 11.15 -2.58
C ALA A 133 1.44 10.63 -3.90
N ASN A 134 2.31 10.40 -4.89
CA ASN A 134 1.96 9.72 -6.14
C ASN A 134 3.01 8.66 -6.42
N VAL A 135 2.69 7.39 -6.15
CA VAL A 135 3.67 6.30 -6.12
C VAL A 135 3.10 4.98 -6.65
N ASP A 136 3.99 4.16 -7.23
CA ASP A 136 3.74 2.76 -7.53
C ASP A 136 4.24 1.91 -6.36
N LEU A 137 3.35 1.24 -5.66
CA LEU A 137 3.66 0.40 -4.49
C LEU A 137 3.34 -1.06 -4.76
N THR A 138 4.34 -1.90 -4.75
CA THR A 138 4.17 -3.37 -4.82
C THR A 138 4.50 -4.01 -3.49
N VAL A 139 3.57 -4.77 -2.92
CA VAL A 139 3.81 -5.64 -1.76
C VAL A 139 3.65 -7.09 -2.23
N LYS A 140 4.72 -7.87 -2.11
CA LYS A 140 4.69 -9.26 -2.60
C LYS A 140 5.38 -10.23 -1.65
N ASP A 141 4.90 -11.48 -1.66
CA ASP A 141 5.45 -12.59 -0.89
C ASP A 141 5.65 -12.24 0.60
N SER A 142 4.77 -11.36 1.15
CA SER A 142 4.98 -10.69 2.43
C SER A 142 3.87 -10.99 3.43
N THR A 143 4.23 -10.91 4.71
CA THR A 143 3.30 -10.96 5.84
C THR A 143 3.40 -9.67 6.64
N LEU A 144 2.29 -8.95 6.76
CA LEU A 144 2.18 -7.72 7.51
C LEU A 144 1.27 -7.97 8.72
N THR A 145 1.84 -8.11 9.91
CA THR A 145 1.08 -8.22 11.16
C THR A 145 1.05 -6.84 11.83
N THR A 146 -0.14 -6.27 11.96
CA THR A 146 -0.28 -4.87 12.31
C THR A 146 -1.02 -4.64 13.62
N GLY A 147 -0.53 -3.67 14.41
CA GLY A 147 -1.25 -3.11 15.54
C GLY A 147 -2.04 -1.84 15.19
N GLY A 148 -1.72 -1.20 14.07
CA GLY A 148 -2.49 -0.12 13.44
C GLY A 148 -3.19 -0.62 12.18
N ASN A 149 -3.18 0.17 11.10
CA ASN A 149 -3.61 -0.30 9.78
C ASN A 149 -2.52 -1.15 9.12
N GLY A 150 -2.90 -2.07 8.25
CA GLY A 150 -1.93 -2.87 7.49
C GLY A 150 -1.20 -1.99 6.48
N ILE A 151 -1.96 -1.43 5.54
CA ILE A 151 -1.51 -0.42 4.58
C ILE A 151 -2.42 0.80 4.75
N ASP A 152 -1.84 1.95 5.07
CA ASP A 152 -2.53 3.20 5.40
C ASP A 152 -2.17 4.26 4.34
N ILE A 153 -3.10 4.61 3.46
CA ILE A 153 -2.88 5.48 2.29
C ILE A 153 -3.60 6.81 2.49
N GLY A 154 -2.90 7.91 2.20
CA GLY A 154 -3.42 9.27 2.36
C GLY A 154 -3.40 9.74 3.80
N LYS A 155 -2.44 9.25 4.60
CA LYS A 155 -2.32 9.65 5.99
C LYS A 155 -1.70 11.03 6.12
N ASN A 156 -2.39 11.94 6.82
CA ASN A 156 -1.81 13.21 7.23
C ASN A 156 -0.71 12.94 8.28
N LEU A 157 0.54 13.24 7.95
CA LEU A 157 1.71 12.99 8.79
C LEU A 157 2.21 14.24 9.50
N ASP A 158 1.83 15.43 9.04
CA ASP A 158 2.33 16.71 9.56
C ASP A 158 1.27 17.55 10.32
N ASP A 159 0.05 17.00 10.52
CA ASP A 159 -1.09 17.66 11.16
C ASP A 159 -1.48 19.02 10.48
N THR A 160 -1.19 19.17 9.20
CA THR A 160 -1.68 20.31 8.44
C THR A 160 -3.10 20.01 7.95
N ASP A 161 -3.97 21.04 7.95
CA ASP A 161 -5.36 20.89 7.47
C ASP A 161 -5.47 20.85 5.93
N GLU A 162 -4.34 20.60 5.23
CA GLU A 162 -4.31 20.54 3.78
C GLU A 162 -4.61 19.10 3.33
N ASN A 163 -5.85 18.84 2.99
CA ASN A 163 -6.26 17.57 2.39
C ASN A 163 -5.74 17.50 0.94
N LYS A 164 -4.64 16.79 0.71
CA LYS A 164 -3.95 16.69 -0.58
C LYS A 164 -4.38 15.46 -1.33
N ASP A 165 -4.45 15.55 -2.67
CA ASP A 165 -4.81 14.41 -3.51
C ASP A 165 -3.65 13.40 -3.54
N THR A 166 -3.93 12.18 -3.10
CA THR A 166 -2.98 11.07 -3.04
C THR A 166 -3.31 10.06 -4.15
N LYS A 167 -2.31 9.60 -4.90
CA LYS A 167 -2.50 8.57 -5.93
C LYS A 167 -1.56 7.42 -5.71
N VAL A 168 -2.10 6.20 -5.69
CA VAL A 168 -1.29 5.00 -5.48
C VAL A 168 -1.71 3.89 -6.44
N ASP A 169 -0.78 3.46 -7.27
CA ASP A 169 -0.90 2.20 -8.00
C ASP A 169 -0.37 1.08 -7.10
N LEU A 170 -1.29 0.41 -6.38
CA LEU A 170 -0.96 -0.63 -5.42
C LEU A 170 -1.04 -2.01 -6.07
N THR A 171 0.02 -2.80 -5.99
CA THR A 171 -0.02 -4.23 -6.33
C THR A 171 0.14 -5.08 -5.08
N LEU A 172 -0.83 -5.96 -4.81
CA LEU A 172 -0.68 -7.03 -3.82
C LEU A 172 -0.46 -8.36 -4.55
N LYS A 173 0.61 -9.06 -4.17
CA LYS A 173 0.91 -10.38 -4.72
C LYS A 173 1.27 -11.36 -3.61
N ASP A 174 0.49 -12.42 -3.45
CA ASP A 174 0.74 -13.49 -2.47
C ASP A 174 1.04 -12.89 -1.06
N THR A 175 0.23 -11.90 -0.66
CA THR A 175 0.45 -11.09 0.54
C THR A 175 -0.61 -11.37 1.58
N THR A 176 -0.17 -11.49 2.86
CA THR A 176 -1.07 -11.63 4.00
C THR A 176 -0.96 -10.43 4.93
N ILE A 177 -2.09 -9.83 5.29
CA ILE A 177 -2.21 -8.76 6.27
C ILE A 177 -2.99 -9.27 7.47
N ASN A 178 -2.33 -9.38 8.64
CA ASN A 178 -2.93 -9.82 9.89
C ASN A 178 -3.19 -8.61 10.81
N GLN A 179 -4.43 -8.40 11.21
CA GLN A 179 -4.81 -7.36 12.16
C GLN A 179 -4.84 -7.93 13.57
N THR A 180 -4.18 -7.26 14.51
CA THR A 180 -4.09 -7.71 15.91
C THR A 180 -4.79 -6.77 16.88
N ASN A 181 -5.15 -5.57 16.41
CA ASN A 181 -5.75 -4.55 17.25
C ASN A 181 -7.13 -4.14 16.72
N LYS A 182 -7.89 -3.53 17.63
CA LYS A 182 -9.23 -2.98 17.40
C LYS A 182 -9.11 -1.62 16.71
N ASN A 183 -10.16 -1.21 16.01
CA ASN A 183 -10.23 0.07 15.30
C ASN A 183 -9.12 0.21 14.24
N SER A 184 -8.89 -0.85 13.49
CA SER A 184 -7.91 -0.91 12.41
C SER A 184 -8.53 -1.43 11.13
N ALA A 185 -7.91 -1.08 10.01
CA ALA A 185 -8.22 -1.62 8.70
C ALA A 185 -7.02 -2.40 8.14
N GLY A 186 -7.27 -3.46 7.39
CA GLY A 186 -6.22 -4.15 6.64
C GLY A 186 -5.65 -3.24 5.56
N LEU A 187 -6.54 -2.62 4.79
CA LEU A 187 -6.23 -1.55 3.85
C LEU A 187 -7.11 -0.34 4.18
N ASP A 188 -6.49 0.79 4.48
CA ASP A 188 -7.14 2.07 4.75
C ASP A 188 -6.83 3.06 3.63
N VAL A 189 -7.84 3.42 2.84
CA VAL A 189 -7.79 4.43 1.78
C VAL A 189 -8.50 5.66 2.30
N ARG A 190 -7.73 6.66 2.72
CA ARG A 190 -8.26 7.86 3.36
C ARG A 190 -8.80 8.85 2.34
N GLN A 191 -9.53 9.83 2.84
CA GLN A 191 -10.07 10.93 2.04
C GLN A 191 -9.01 11.58 1.14
N GLY A 192 -9.42 11.99 -0.05
CA GLY A 192 -8.53 12.55 -1.06
C GLY A 192 -7.61 11.54 -1.75
N SER A 193 -7.82 10.23 -1.51
CA SER A 193 -6.99 9.21 -2.12
C SER A 193 -7.68 8.50 -3.28
N ASP A 194 -6.93 8.31 -4.36
CA ASP A 194 -7.29 7.52 -5.54
C ASP A 194 -6.33 6.33 -5.65
N VAL A 195 -6.84 5.11 -5.47
CA VAL A 195 -6.03 3.90 -5.39
C VAL A 195 -6.47 2.88 -6.42
N ASP A 196 -5.55 2.50 -7.28
CA ASP A 196 -5.68 1.39 -8.21
C ASP A 196 -5.00 0.14 -7.62
N LEU A 197 -5.78 -0.77 -7.04
CA LEU A 197 -5.30 -2.02 -6.47
C LEU A 197 -5.32 -3.14 -7.49
N THR A 198 -4.16 -3.64 -7.88
CA THR A 198 -4.01 -4.84 -8.70
C THR A 198 -3.74 -6.07 -7.83
N LEU A 199 -4.59 -7.08 -7.96
CA LEU A 199 -4.44 -8.37 -7.27
C LEU A 199 -3.68 -9.36 -8.15
N LYS A 200 -2.63 -9.99 -7.59
CA LYS A 200 -1.88 -11.08 -8.21
C LYS A 200 -1.78 -12.24 -7.22
N GLY A 201 -2.01 -13.47 -7.70
CA GLY A 201 -2.02 -14.63 -6.80
C GLY A 201 -3.07 -14.54 -5.70
N ASP A 202 -2.78 -15.11 -4.53
CA ASP A 202 -3.71 -15.21 -3.41
C ASP A 202 -3.36 -14.23 -2.29
N ASN A 203 -4.21 -13.24 -2.06
CA ASN A 203 -4.01 -12.23 -1.02
C ASN A 203 -5.02 -12.41 0.11
N VAL A 204 -4.62 -12.14 1.34
CA VAL A 204 -5.46 -12.33 2.53
C VAL A 204 -5.39 -11.12 3.45
N ILE A 205 -6.55 -10.65 3.90
CA ILE A 205 -6.68 -9.76 5.06
C ILE A 205 -7.39 -10.55 6.17
N ASP A 206 -6.71 -10.74 7.31
CA ASP A 206 -7.17 -11.57 8.42
C ASP A 206 -7.28 -10.75 9.71
N GLY A 207 -8.50 -10.48 10.16
CA GLY A 207 -8.81 -9.80 11.41
C GLY A 207 -9.05 -10.74 12.60
N SER A 208 -8.87 -12.05 12.44
CA SER A 208 -9.23 -13.05 13.45
C SER A 208 -8.51 -12.85 14.78
N GLN A 209 -7.28 -12.32 14.77
CA GLN A 209 -6.54 -12.04 16.01
C GLN A 209 -7.13 -10.85 16.77
N ALA A 210 -7.58 -9.82 16.06
CA ALA A 210 -8.19 -8.64 16.66
C ALA A 210 -9.60 -8.92 17.19
N THR A 211 -10.38 -9.75 16.50
CA THR A 211 -11.76 -10.09 16.88
C THR A 211 -11.86 -11.24 17.87
N GLY A 212 -10.85 -12.11 17.95
CA GLY A 212 -10.82 -13.29 18.83
C GLY A 212 -10.65 -12.98 20.30
N ASP A 213 -10.34 -11.74 20.70
CA ASP A 213 -10.22 -11.35 22.11
C ASP A 213 -11.61 -11.27 22.76
N LYS A 214 -11.86 -12.12 23.75
CA LYS A 214 -13.13 -12.21 24.51
C LYS A 214 -13.54 -10.92 25.24
N ASN A 215 -12.65 -9.94 25.33
CA ASN A 215 -12.90 -8.66 25.98
C ASN A 215 -13.28 -7.54 24.99
N VAL A 216 -13.53 -7.89 23.72
CA VAL A 216 -13.96 -6.93 22.71
C VAL A 216 -15.37 -6.44 23.06
N SER A 217 -15.48 -5.19 23.48
CA SER A 217 -16.77 -4.52 23.68
C SER A 217 -17.45 -4.27 22.35
N ASP A 218 -18.78 -4.10 22.37
CA ASP A 218 -19.65 -3.90 21.17
C ASP A 218 -19.24 -2.74 20.22
N ASN A 219 -18.19 -1.98 20.55
CA ASN A 219 -17.72 -0.79 19.80
C ASN A 219 -16.35 -1.03 19.14
N THR A 220 -16.01 -2.22 18.74
CA THR A 220 -14.73 -2.47 18.07
C THR A 220 -14.96 -2.64 16.59
N ASN A 221 -14.27 -1.80 15.82
CA ASN A 221 -14.24 -1.89 14.38
C ASN A 221 -12.93 -2.56 13.95
N VAL A 222 -13.03 -3.74 13.36
CA VAL A 222 -11.95 -4.41 12.65
C VAL A 222 -12.43 -4.53 11.22
N GLU A 223 -11.86 -3.75 10.34
CA GLU A 223 -12.32 -3.61 8.96
C GLU A 223 -11.32 -4.25 8.01
N GLY A 224 -11.78 -5.00 7.05
CA GLY A 224 -10.89 -5.55 6.03
C GLY A 224 -10.34 -4.43 5.16
N ILE A 225 -11.23 -3.72 4.48
CA ILE A 225 -10.94 -2.54 3.67
C ILE A 225 -11.79 -1.38 4.17
N ARG A 226 -11.18 -0.20 4.28
CA ARG A 226 -11.86 1.05 4.58
C ARG A 226 -11.55 2.07 3.51
N VAL A 227 -12.56 2.76 2.98
CA VAL A 227 -12.44 3.79 1.95
C VAL A 227 -13.21 5.03 2.38
N GLY A 228 -12.55 6.18 2.42
CA GLY A 228 -13.13 7.48 2.73
C GLY A 228 -13.11 7.88 4.21
N GLY A 229 -12.44 7.12 5.08
CA GLY A 229 -12.25 7.48 6.48
C GLY A 229 -12.93 6.56 7.50
N GLU A 230 -12.76 6.87 8.78
CA GLU A 230 -13.32 6.07 9.87
C GLU A 230 -14.85 6.10 9.86
N VAL A 231 -15.48 4.95 10.11
CA VAL A 231 -16.91 4.89 10.43
C VAL A 231 -17.11 5.47 11.84
N ALA A 232 -16.92 6.77 11.97
CA ALA A 232 -17.51 7.46 13.08
C ALA A 232 -19.02 7.44 12.88
N SER A 233 -19.79 7.38 13.97
CA SER A 233 -21.25 7.39 13.96
C SER A 233 -21.87 8.65 13.30
N ASP A 234 -21.04 9.46 12.67
CA ASP A 234 -21.36 10.73 12.03
C ASP A 234 -20.57 10.78 10.71
N PHE A 235 -21.17 10.27 9.63
CA PHE A 235 -20.60 10.30 8.27
C PHE A 235 -20.58 11.71 7.66
N SER A 236 -21.00 12.72 8.43
CA SER A 236 -21.04 14.11 8.01
C SER A 236 -19.68 14.77 8.20
N GLY A 237 -18.94 14.97 7.13
CA GLY A 237 -17.73 15.76 7.14
C GLY A 237 -16.57 15.26 6.31
N ALA A 238 -16.79 14.32 5.39
CA ALA A 238 -15.80 14.01 4.37
C ALA A 238 -15.65 15.26 3.47
N GLU A 239 -14.55 16.00 3.62
CA GLU A 239 -14.29 17.14 2.73
C GLU A 239 -13.83 16.70 1.34
N LYS A 240 -13.44 15.44 1.18
CA LYS A 240 -13.02 14.83 -0.10
C LYS A 240 -13.34 13.35 -0.15
N ASP A 241 -13.67 12.89 -1.34
CA ASP A 241 -13.93 11.49 -1.62
C ASP A 241 -12.66 10.66 -1.69
N ALA A 242 -12.81 9.37 -1.51
CA ALA A 242 -11.76 8.40 -1.74
C ALA A 242 -12.24 7.34 -2.74
N HIS A 243 -11.37 6.94 -3.63
CA HIS A 243 -11.70 5.96 -4.65
C HIS A 243 -10.74 4.78 -4.59
N LEU A 244 -11.31 3.58 -4.63
CA LEU A 244 -10.56 2.34 -4.71
C LEU A 244 -11.05 1.51 -5.89
N THR A 245 -10.17 1.26 -6.86
CA THR A 245 -10.43 0.31 -7.93
C THR A 245 -9.66 -0.98 -7.68
N ILE A 246 -10.34 -2.11 -7.55
CA ILE A 246 -9.75 -3.43 -7.35
C ILE A 246 -9.78 -4.18 -8.69
N LYS A 247 -8.61 -4.49 -9.22
CA LYS A 247 -8.39 -5.15 -10.52
C LYS A 247 -7.77 -6.54 -10.34
N GLY A 248 -8.23 -7.51 -11.11
CA GLY A 248 -7.53 -8.79 -11.24
C GLY A 248 -6.45 -8.68 -12.32
N ASP A 249 -5.27 -9.24 -12.05
CA ASP A 249 -4.25 -9.36 -13.10
C ASP A 249 -4.63 -10.53 -14.03
N LYS A 250 -5.18 -10.20 -15.19
CA LYS A 250 -5.34 -11.16 -16.27
C LYS A 250 -4.03 -11.17 -17.04
N GLU A 251 -3.12 -12.11 -16.73
CA GLU A 251 -2.05 -12.40 -17.65
C GLU A 251 -2.68 -12.82 -18.99
N GLU A 252 -2.53 -11.98 -20.01
CA GLU A 252 -2.84 -12.36 -21.39
C GLU A 252 -1.85 -13.46 -21.81
N THR A 253 -2.17 -14.70 -21.48
CA THR A 253 -1.44 -15.83 -22.06
C THR A 253 -1.82 -15.92 -23.53
N SER A 254 -0.86 -15.66 -24.40
CA SER A 254 -1.02 -15.71 -25.88
C SER A 254 -1.28 -17.12 -26.42
N ASP A 255 -1.47 -18.10 -25.58
CA ASP A 255 -1.70 -19.48 -25.99
C ASP A 255 -2.75 -20.17 -25.11
N THR A 256 -3.90 -20.39 -25.75
CA THR A 256 -4.91 -21.44 -25.54
C THR A 256 -5.48 -21.71 -24.14
N THR A 257 -6.78 -21.42 -23.99
CA THR A 257 -7.84 -22.18 -23.27
C THR A 257 -7.74 -22.38 -21.74
N GLU A 258 -6.76 -21.88 -21.04
CA GLU A 258 -6.86 -21.77 -19.58
C GLU A 258 -7.28 -20.33 -19.24
N GLU A 259 -8.48 -20.18 -18.67
CA GLU A 259 -8.88 -18.94 -18.00
C GLU A 259 -7.87 -18.72 -16.88
N THR A 260 -6.90 -17.83 -17.10
CA THR A 260 -6.04 -17.36 -16.01
C THR A 260 -6.96 -16.66 -15.01
N THR A 261 -7.15 -17.28 -13.87
CA THR A 261 -7.85 -16.69 -12.75
C THR A 261 -7.12 -15.41 -12.37
N GLY A 262 -7.79 -14.28 -12.51
CA GLY A 262 -7.29 -13.01 -11.98
C GLY A 262 -6.94 -13.20 -10.49
N GLY A 263 -6.04 -12.38 -9.95
CA GLY A 263 -5.66 -12.49 -8.54
C GLY A 263 -6.86 -12.39 -7.60
N SER A 264 -6.76 -13.01 -6.45
CA SER A 264 -7.82 -13.09 -5.44
C SER A 264 -7.50 -12.26 -4.19
N LEU A 265 -8.56 -11.82 -3.49
CA LEU A 265 -8.48 -11.22 -2.16
C LEU A 265 -9.51 -11.87 -1.24
N THR A 266 -9.04 -12.52 -0.19
CA THR A 266 -9.89 -13.04 0.88
C THR A 266 -9.82 -12.14 2.11
N ILE A 267 -10.95 -11.60 2.53
CA ILE A 267 -11.11 -10.82 3.78
C ILE A 267 -11.85 -11.71 4.77
N LYS A 268 -11.27 -11.96 5.94
CA LYS A 268 -11.87 -12.85 6.94
C LYS A 268 -11.60 -12.41 8.37
N GLY A 269 -12.43 -12.93 9.31
CA GLY A 269 -12.26 -12.71 10.73
C GLY A 269 -12.41 -11.24 11.17
N THR A 270 -13.06 -10.42 10.37
CA THR A 270 -13.27 -8.99 10.60
C THR A 270 -14.67 -8.72 11.17
N THR A 271 -14.90 -7.55 11.77
CA THR A 271 -16.26 -7.11 12.13
C THR A 271 -17.04 -6.63 10.91
N THR A 272 -16.34 -6.01 9.96
CA THR A 272 -16.86 -5.58 8.67
C THR A 272 -15.81 -5.87 7.59
N GLY A 273 -16.20 -6.57 6.53
CA GLY A 273 -15.29 -6.89 5.45
C GLY A 273 -14.84 -5.65 4.70
N MET A 274 -15.79 -4.81 4.30
CA MET A 274 -15.51 -3.57 3.56
C MET A 274 -16.40 -2.43 4.06
N VAL A 275 -15.79 -1.26 4.26
CA VAL A 275 -16.48 -0.02 4.59
C VAL A 275 -16.23 1.01 3.50
N ILE A 276 -17.30 1.60 2.97
CA ILE A 276 -17.23 2.67 1.98
C ILE A 276 -17.96 3.86 2.61
N ALA A 277 -17.20 4.89 3.00
CA ALA A 277 -17.77 6.12 3.52
C ALA A 277 -18.39 6.93 2.39
N GLY A 278 -19.30 7.82 2.72
CA GLY A 278 -19.93 8.75 1.78
C GLY A 278 -20.76 9.75 2.55
N ASP A 279 -20.99 10.91 1.98
CA ASP A 279 -21.92 11.93 2.50
C ASP A 279 -23.15 11.96 1.57
N SER A 280 -24.30 12.27 2.15
CA SER A 280 -25.60 12.19 1.44
C SER A 280 -25.80 13.24 0.35
N ASP A 281 -24.87 14.18 0.15
CA ASP A 281 -25.20 15.41 -0.57
C ASP A 281 -24.36 15.69 -1.84
N GLU A 282 -23.20 15.02 -2.10
CA GLU A 282 -22.41 15.27 -3.35
C GLU A 282 -21.51 14.06 -3.71
N GLU A 283 -20.31 14.23 -4.22
CA GLU A 283 -19.47 13.15 -4.73
C GLU A 283 -19.07 12.16 -3.61
N ASP A 284 -19.44 10.90 -3.74
CA ASP A 284 -19.26 9.88 -2.70
C ASP A 284 -18.02 9.04 -2.94
N SER A 285 -17.36 8.64 -1.86
CA SER A 285 -16.30 7.63 -1.94
C SER A 285 -16.81 6.39 -2.66
N SER A 286 -15.95 5.71 -3.39
CA SER A 286 -16.38 4.57 -4.20
C SER A 286 -15.40 3.40 -4.17
N VAL A 287 -15.96 2.20 -4.36
CA VAL A 287 -15.20 0.98 -4.66
C VAL A 287 -15.68 0.40 -5.97
N THR A 288 -14.75 0.15 -6.88
CA THR A 288 -15.00 -0.55 -8.13
C THR A 288 -14.19 -1.86 -8.15
N ILE A 289 -14.86 -2.99 -8.33
CA ILE A 289 -14.21 -4.31 -8.50
C ILE A 289 -14.35 -4.69 -9.96
N THR A 290 -13.24 -4.85 -10.67
CA THR A 290 -13.22 -5.00 -12.13
C THR A 290 -12.12 -5.94 -12.63
N ASP A 291 -12.03 -6.13 -13.92
CA ASP A 291 -11.00 -6.88 -14.63
C ASP A 291 -10.79 -8.31 -14.11
N GLY A 292 -11.87 -8.96 -13.69
CA GLY A 292 -11.86 -10.33 -13.22
C GLY A 292 -11.24 -10.51 -11.84
N ALA A 293 -11.17 -9.47 -11.03
CA ALA A 293 -10.82 -9.58 -9.61
C ALA A 293 -11.81 -10.48 -8.88
N ASP A 294 -11.30 -11.36 -8.01
CA ASP A 294 -12.12 -12.24 -7.17
C ASP A 294 -11.97 -11.83 -5.71
N VAL A 295 -13.02 -11.22 -5.14
CA VAL A 295 -13.03 -10.75 -3.76
C VAL A 295 -13.99 -11.60 -2.94
N THR A 296 -13.48 -12.25 -1.89
CA THR A 296 -14.28 -13.05 -0.96
C THR A 296 -14.21 -12.43 0.44
N ILE A 297 -15.39 -12.18 1.02
CA ILE A 297 -15.54 -11.74 2.41
C ILE A 297 -16.21 -12.88 3.18
N GLN A 298 -15.55 -13.40 4.20
CA GLN A 298 -16.05 -14.52 4.97
C GLN A 298 -15.75 -14.37 6.47
N ASP A 299 -16.46 -15.13 7.32
CA ASP A 299 -16.24 -15.16 8.77
C ASP A 299 -16.25 -13.76 9.41
N THR A 300 -17.18 -12.90 8.97
CA THR A 300 -17.36 -11.60 9.61
C THR A 300 -18.22 -11.75 10.87
N HIS A 301 -17.69 -11.27 12.01
CA HIS A 301 -18.39 -11.40 13.28
C HIS A 301 -18.00 -10.32 14.28
N VAL A 302 -18.88 -10.06 15.24
CA VAL A 302 -18.58 -9.22 16.40
C VAL A 302 -18.28 -10.13 17.59
N SER A 303 -17.05 -10.11 18.07
CA SER A 303 -16.61 -10.96 19.18
C SER A 303 -17.44 -10.71 20.45
N GLY A 304 -17.84 -11.79 21.12
CA GLY A 304 -18.54 -11.74 22.41
C GLY A 304 -19.98 -11.25 22.35
N SER A 305 -20.48 -10.90 21.16
CA SER A 305 -21.85 -10.44 20.93
C SER A 305 -22.65 -11.46 20.12
N THR A 306 -23.98 -11.43 20.27
CA THR A 306 -24.89 -12.11 19.35
C THR A 306 -25.08 -11.30 18.06
N GLN A 307 -24.39 -10.19 17.91
CA GLN A 307 -24.45 -9.37 16.72
C GLN A 307 -23.59 -9.98 15.63
N SER A 308 -24.17 -10.08 14.46
CA SER A 308 -23.51 -10.56 13.27
C SER A 308 -22.57 -9.49 12.71
N GLY A 309 -21.47 -9.90 12.16
CA GLY A 309 -20.61 -9.03 11.36
C GLY A 309 -21.32 -8.57 10.07
N ARG A 310 -20.69 -7.67 9.34
CA ARG A 310 -21.17 -7.15 8.06
C ARG A 310 -20.18 -7.50 6.96
N GLY A 311 -20.68 -7.96 5.82
CA GLY A 311 -19.86 -8.13 4.63
C GLY A 311 -19.40 -6.79 4.12
N VAL A 312 -20.34 -5.94 3.71
CA VAL A 312 -20.08 -4.57 3.24
C VAL A 312 -21.00 -3.61 3.98
N THR A 313 -20.44 -2.50 4.46
CA THR A 313 -21.18 -1.31 4.90
C THR A 313 -20.86 -0.18 3.96
N GLN A 314 -21.85 0.39 3.32
CA GLN A 314 -21.68 1.30 2.22
C GLN A 314 -22.56 2.54 2.40
N HIS A 315 -21.95 3.70 2.34
CA HIS A 315 -22.60 5.01 2.16
C HIS A 315 -22.21 5.63 0.80
N GLY A 316 -21.03 5.31 0.28
CA GLY A 316 -20.62 5.62 -1.09
C GLY A 316 -21.02 4.54 -2.09
N ASP A 317 -20.47 4.55 -3.27
CA ASP A 317 -20.82 3.67 -4.38
C ASP A 317 -20.03 2.35 -4.40
N LEU A 318 -20.70 1.25 -4.72
CA LEU A 318 -20.08 -0.04 -5.00
C LEU A 318 -20.40 -0.50 -6.42
N THR A 319 -19.38 -0.68 -7.24
CA THR A 319 -19.52 -1.16 -8.62
C THR A 319 -18.81 -2.50 -8.82
N LEU A 320 -19.51 -3.48 -9.43
CA LEU A 320 -18.92 -4.71 -9.95
C LEU A 320 -18.97 -4.67 -11.48
N ASP A 321 -17.81 -4.86 -12.11
CA ASP A 321 -17.68 -4.80 -13.58
C ASP A 321 -16.64 -5.81 -14.09
N GLY A 322 -16.44 -5.89 -15.38
CA GLY A 322 -15.31 -6.58 -16.03
C GLY A 322 -15.20 -8.09 -15.76
N GLY A 323 -16.31 -8.73 -15.36
CA GLY A 323 -16.33 -10.15 -15.03
C GLY A 323 -15.70 -10.49 -13.69
N SER A 324 -15.60 -9.51 -12.80
CA SER A 324 -15.20 -9.68 -11.40
C SER A 324 -16.25 -10.38 -10.56
N SER A 325 -15.85 -10.84 -9.38
CA SER A 325 -16.78 -11.42 -8.40
C SER A 325 -16.61 -10.78 -7.02
N LEU A 326 -17.74 -10.67 -6.29
CA LEU A 326 -17.75 -10.38 -4.86
C LEU A 326 -18.61 -11.47 -4.18
N THR A 327 -17.96 -12.31 -3.40
CA THR A 327 -18.62 -13.34 -2.61
C THR A 327 -18.64 -12.93 -1.14
N ILE A 328 -19.82 -12.97 -0.51
CA ILE A 328 -19.98 -12.69 0.92
C ILE A 328 -20.56 -13.94 1.58
N ASP A 329 -19.75 -14.60 2.42
CA ASP A 329 -20.15 -15.73 3.23
C ASP A 329 -20.29 -15.31 4.70
N GLY A 330 -21.52 -15.21 5.18
CA GLY A 330 -21.83 -14.81 6.56
C GLY A 330 -21.68 -15.93 7.59
N SER A 331 -21.15 -17.10 7.22
CA SER A 331 -20.90 -18.17 8.18
C SER A 331 -19.71 -17.84 9.06
N HIS A 332 -19.82 -18.20 10.34
CA HIS A 332 -18.76 -18.07 11.36
C HIS A 332 -18.51 -19.40 12.03
N VAL A 333 -17.25 -19.77 12.20
CA VAL A 333 -16.86 -20.94 13.01
C VAL A 333 -16.61 -20.50 14.43
N GLY A 334 -17.53 -20.81 15.33
CA GLY A 334 -17.40 -20.48 16.75
C GLY A 334 -16.29 -21.26 17.46
N GLU A 335 -15.99 -20.87 18.71
CA GLU A 335 -15.00 -21.55 19.58
C GLU A 335 -15.30 -23.04 19.83
N ASP A 336 -16.55 -23.47 19.65
CA ASP A 336 -16.96 -24.87 19.75
C ASP A 336 -16.66 -25.70 18.50
N GLY A 337 -16.00 -25.09 17.52
CA GLY A 337 -15.67 -25.71 16.23
C GLY A 337 -16.88 -25.94 15.32
N LYS A 338 -18.04 -25.38 15.67
CA LYS A 338 -19.24 -25.48 14.84
C LYS A 338 -19.44 -24.23 14.02
N THR A 339 -19.91 -24.44 12.80
CA THR A 339 -20.36 -23.34 11.96
C THR A 339 -21.65 -22.77 12.52
N HIS A 340 -21.65 -21.50 12.84
CA HIS A 340 -22.83 -20.74 13.23
C HIS A 340 -23.26 -19.90 12.03
N GLU A 341 -24.45 -20.13 11.56
CA GLU A 341 -25.13 -19.23 10.64
C GLU A 341 -25.66 -18.05 11.45
N ASN A 342 -24.78 -17.13 11.81
CA ASN A 342 -25.21 -15.88 12.39
C ASN A 342 -25.83 -15.08 11.25
N GLY A 343 -27.08 -14.65 11.41
CA GLY A 343 -27.79 -13.88 10.39
C GLY A 343 -27.12 -12.54 10.07
N GLY A 344 -25.89 -12.58 9.58
CA GLY A 344 -25.06 -11.44 9.21
C GLY A 344 -25.70 -10.63 8.09
N ILE A 345 -25.37 -9.36 8.05
CA ILE A 345 -25.79 -8.49 6.96
C ILE A 345 -24.77 -8.66 5.85
N GLY A 346 -25.18 -9.20 4.70
CA GLY A 346 -24.31 -9.30 3.53
C GLY A 346 -23.84 -7.92 3.10
N ILE A 347 -24.75 -7.05 2.70
CA ILE A 347 -24.48 -5.67 2.32
C ILE A 347 -25.50 -4.77 3.04
N ALA A 348 -24.98 -3.80 3.80
CA ALA A 348 -25.78 -2.68 4.31
C ALA A 348 -25.48 -1.46 3.45
N SER A 349 -26.41 -1.07 2.62
CA SER A 349 -26.23 -0.01 1.64
C SER A 349 -27.19 1.15 1.88
N TRP A 350 -26.67 2.35 1.76
CA TRP A 350 -27.43 3.61 1.72
C TRP A 350 -27.29 4.34 0.39
N ASN A 351 -26.42 3.84 -0.51
CA ASN A 351 -26.21 4.37 -1.84
C ASN A 351 -26.26 3.26 -2.92
N ASP A 352 -25.85 3.53 -4.13
CA ASP A 352 -26.03 2.64 -5.27
C ASP A 352 -25.11 1.40 -5.24
N ILE A 353 -25.66 0.26 -5.57
CA ILE A 353 -24.93 -0.97 -5.90
C ILE A 353 -25.12 -1.21 -7.40
N ILE A 354 -24.04 -1.09 -8.15
CA ILE A 354 -24.07 -1.21 -9.60
C ILE A 354 -23.39 -2.52 -10.01
N VAL A 355 -24.15 -3.43 -10.61
CA VAL A 355 -23.62 -4.67 -11.17
C VAL A 355 -23.75 -4.62 -12.69
N LYS A 356 -22.62 -4.59 -13.38
CA LYS A 356 -22.56 -4.59 -14.84
C LYS A 356 -22.30 -6.00 -15.33
N ALA A 357 -23.20 -6.51 -16.17
CA ALA A 357 -23.02 -7.82 -16.78
C ALA A 357 -21.86 -7.79 -17.80
N LYS A 358 -21.09 -8.89 -17.85
CA LYS A 358 -20.10 -9.09 -18.91
C LYS A 358 -20.82 -9.11 -20.26
N SER A 359 -20.48 -8.16 -21.14
CA SER A 359 -20.99 -8.10 -22.53
C SER A 359 -20.26 -9.09 -23.42
#